data_27ccb888512a7c6f8a3986e8d4bd0fb5
#
_entry.id   27ccb888512a7c6f8a3986e8d4bd0fb5
#
_cell.length_a   1.000
_cell.length_b   1.000
_cell.length_c   1.000
_cell.angle_alpha   90.00
_cell.angle_beta   90.00
_cell.angle_gamma   90.00
#
_symmetry.space_group_name_H-M   'P 1'
#
loop_
_entity.id
_entity.type
_entity.pdbx_description
1 polymer ?
#
loop_
_entity_poly.entity_id
_entity_poly.type
_entity_poly.pdbx_seq_one_letter_code
_entity_poly.pdbx_strand_id
1 'polypeptide(L)'
;MTDRGSIIKIGENDYELILTTRATKEIAKRYGGLENLGDRLMKSENFEMALDEIIWLITLLANQSVMIYNLKNPNSKKPLLCEDEVELLTSPFD
;
A
#
# COMPACT_ATOMS: atom_id res chain seq x y z
N MET A 1 18.24 -11.80 -0.20
CA MET A 1 17.36 -11.76 -0.21
C MET A 1 16.78 -11.43 -0.20
N THR A 2 16.10 -11.49 -0.36
CA THR A 2 15.43 -10.94 -0.24
C THR A 2 14.22 -10.99 0.15
N ASP A 3 13.91 -11.03 1.14
CA ASP A 3 12.66 -10.89 1.65
C ASP A 3 12.19 -9.54 1.40
N ARG A 4 11.26 -9.38 0.53
CA ARG A 4 10.86 -8.14 0.13
C ARG A 4 9.75 -7.64 0.85
N GLY A 5 9.38 -8.08 1.90
CA GLY A 5 8.35 -7.49 2.63
C GLY A 5 7.26 -8.44 2.96
N SER A 6 6.10 -7.92 3.22
CA SER A 6 4.99 -8.68 3.76
C SER A 6 3.95 -8.95 2.71
N ILE A 7 3.22 -10.04 2.89
CA ILE A 7 2.08 -10.36 2.07
C ILE A 7 0.84 -10.05 2.91
N ILE A 8 -0.09 -9.35 2.30
CA ILE A 8 -1.36 -9.04 2.97
C ILE A 8 -2.49 -9.64 2.16
N LYS A 9 -3.49 -10.15 2.86
CA LYS A 9 -4.68 -10.67 2.23
C LYS A 9 -5.74 -9.58 2.17
N ILE A 10 -6.21 -9.28 0.98
CA ILE A 10 -7.25 -8.29 0.77
C ILE A 10 -8.36 -8.99 0.00
N GLY A 11 -9.50 -9.19 0.69
CA GLY A 11 -10.54 -10.03 0.13
C GLY A 11 -10.07 -11.46 0.08
N GLU A 12 -10.09 -12.05 -1.11
CA GLU A 12 -9.67 -13.44 -1.28
C GLU A 12 -8.31 -13.57 -1.95
N ASN A 13 -7.64 -12.45 -2.16
CA ASN A 13 -6.35 -12.44 -2.86
C ASN A 13 -5.24 -11.98 -1.96
N ASP A 14 -4.06 -12.56 -2.18
CA ASP A 14 -2.86 -12.14 -1.46
C ASP A 14 -2.08 -11.14 -2.32
N TYR A 15 -1.58 -10.11 -1.67
CA TYR A 15 -0.79 -9.08 -2.34
C TYR A 15 0.52 -8.89 -1.60
N GLU A 16 1.61 -8.82 -2.34
CA GLU A 16 2.90 -8.50 -1.75
C GLU A 16 3.03 -6.98 -1.66
N LEU A 17 3.44 -6.48 -0.51
CA LEU A 17 3.65 -5.05 -0.32
C LEU A 17 5.08 -4.74 -0.73
N ILE A 18 5.24 -3.96 -1.80
CA ILE A 18 6.56 -3.69 -2.37
C ILE A 18 6.83 -2.19 -2.38
N LEU A 19 7.96 -1.80 -1.82
CA LEU A 19 8.40 -0.40 -1.86
C LEU A 19 9.28 -0.20 -3.09
N THR A 20 8.64 0.13 -4.19
CA THR A 20 9.34 0.40 -5.44
C THR A 20 9.82 1.85 -5.48
N THR A 21 10.59 2.19 -6.50
CA THR A 21 10.97 3.58 -6.73
C THR A 21 9.73 4.45 -6.95
N ARG A 22 8.75 3.94 -7.71
CA ARG A 22 7.51 4.68 -7.92
C ARG A 22 6.78 4.94 -6.60
N ALA A 23 6.67 3.92 -5.75
CA ALA A 23 6.01 4.08 -4.47
C ALA A 23 6.75 5.09 -3.60
N THR A 24 8.08 5.04 -3.61
CA THR A 24 8.89 6.00 -2.85
C THR A 24 8.62 7.43 -3.33
N LYS A 25 8.49 7.62 -4.62
CA LYS A 25 8.19 8.94 -5.17
C LYS A 25 6.81 9.44 -4.73
N GLU A 26 5.84 8.53 -4.71
CA GLU A 26 4.49 8.92 -4.28
C GLU A 26 4.46 9.28 -2.80
N ILE A 27 5.19 8.54 -1.98
CA ILE A 27 5.29 8.86 -0.56
C ILE A 27 5.95 10.22 -0.37
N ALA A 28 7.01 10.47 -1.12
CA ALA A 28 7.70 11.75 -1.04
C ALA A 28 6.80 12.91 -1.43
N LYS A 29 5.97 12.71 -2.46
CA LYS A 29 5.03 13.76 -2.86
C LYS A 29 4.01 14.06 -1.78
N ARG A 30 3.54 13.02 -1.10
CA ARG A 30 2.49 13.18 -0.10
C ARG A 30 3.00 13.75 1.21
N TYR A 31 4.19 13.33 1.65
CA TYR A 31 4.70 13.67 2.98
C TYR A 31 5.99 14.48 2.99
N GLY A 32 6.64 14.58 1.85
CA GLY A 32 7.94 15.25 1.79
C GLY A 32 9.11 14.34 2.09
N GLY A 33 8.85 13.04 2.33
CA GLY A 33 9.91 12.07 2.59
C GLY A 33 9.41 10.94 3.46
N LEU A 34 10.16 9.86 3.51
CA LEU A 34 9.77 8.69 4.29
C LEU A 34 9.75 8.99 5.79
N GLU A 35 10.70 9.80 6.26
CA GLU A 35 10.73 10.14 7.68
C GLU A 35 9.49 10.92 8.09
N ASN A 36 8.94 11.72 7.18
CA ASN A 36 7.73 12.48 7.48
C ASN A 36 6.50 11.58 7.59
N LEU A 37 6.50 10.47 6.85
CA LEU A 37 5.43 9.49 6.99
C LEU A 37 5.42 8.92 8.40
N GLY A 38 6.58 8.52 8.90
CA GLY A 38 6.67 7.99 10.24
C GLY A 38 6.21 8.99 11.28
N ASP A 39 6.66 10.25 11.16
CA ASP A 39 6.23 11.30 12.07
C ASP A 39 4.73 11.50 12.02
N ARG A 40 4.15 11.48 10.82
CA ARG A 40 2.74 11.68 10.67
C ARG A 40 1.93 10.61 11.38
N LEU A 41 2.36 9.36 11.23
CA LEU A 41 1.68 8.25 11.89
C LEU A 41 1.83 8.32 13.41
N MET A 42 3.02 8.66 13.89
CA MET A 42 3.27 8.70 15.32
C MET A 42 2.59 9.87 16.00
N LYS A 43 2.40 10.96 15.30
CA LYS A 43 1.78 12.15 15.86
C LYS A 43 0.28 12.20 15.66
N SER A 44 -0.29 11.20 14.99
CA SER A 44 -1.74 11.12 14.82
C SER A 44 -2.38 10.88 16.16
N GLU A 45 -3.15 11.83 16.61
CA GLU A 45 -3.87 11.70 17.87
C GLU A 45 -5.21 11.01 17.67
N ASN A 46 -5.62 10.90 16.42
CA ASN A 46 -6.91 10.35 16.06
C ASN A 46 -6.68 9.01 15.37
N PHE A 47 -7.21 7.95 15.97
CA PHE A 47 -7.06 6.61 15.42
C PHE A 47 -7.59 6.52 13.99
N GLU A 48 -8.68 7.20 13.71
CA GLU A 48 -9.27 7.20 12.37
C GLU A 48 -8.30 7.80 11.35
N MET A 49 -7.64 8.88 11.70
CA MET A 49 -6.68 9.50 10.79
C MET A 49 -5.48 8.58 10.54
N ALA A 50 -5.04 7.87 11.59
CA ALA A 50 -3.95 6.92 11.42
C ALA A 50 -4.35 5.79 10.48
N LEU A 51 -5.58 5.32 10.60
CA LEU A 51 -6.08 4.27 9.71
C LEU A 51 -6.14 4.76 8.27
N ASP A 52 -6.56 6.00 8.04
CA ASP A 52 -6.59 6.55 6.69
C ASP A 52 -5.20 6.55 6.05
N GLU A 53 -4.18 6.94 6.82
CA GLU A 53 -2.82 6.93 6.31
C GLU A 53 -2.35 5.51 6.01
N ILE A 54 -2.68 4.58 6.89
CA ILE A 54 -2.30 3.20 6.70
C ILE A 54 -2.99 2.59 5.48
N ILE A 55 -4.28 2.88 5.29
CA ILE A 55 -5.01 2.38 4.12
C ILE A 55 -4.39 2.91 2.83
N TRP A 56 -4.07 4.21 2.81
CA TRP A 56 -3.44 4.79 1.63
C TRP A 56 -2.12 4.08 1.33
N LEU A 57 -1.32 3.85 2.37
CA LEU A 57 -0.02 3.22 2.20
C LEU A 57 -0.14 1.77 1.73
N ILE A 58 -1.05 1.01 2.34
CA ILE A 58 -1.27 -0.39 1.94
C ILE A 58 -1.72 -0.44 0.49
N THR A 59 -2.66 0.43 0.11
CA THR A 59 -3.15 0.46 -1.26
C THR A 59 -2.01 0.74 -2.24
N LEU A 60 -1.18 1.72 -1.90
CA LEU A 60 -0.04 2.07 -2.76
C LEU A 60 0.92 0.90 -2.92
N LEU A 61 1.31 0.28 -1.80
CA LEU A 61 2.33 -0.78 -1.84
C LEU A 61 1.80 -2.07 -2.46
N ALA A 62 0.55 -2.41 -2.20
CA ALA A 62 -0.07 -3.59 -2.81
C ALA A 62 -0.21 -3.40 -4.31
N ASN A 63 -0.55 -2.19 -4.74
CA ASN A 63 -0.69 -1.92 -6.17
C ASN A 63 0.63 -2.01 -6.92
N GLN A 64 1.77 -1.87 -6.22
CA GLN A 64 3.05 -2.05 -6.89
C GLN A 64 3.19 -3.46 -7.45
N SER A 65 2.77 -4.47 -6.69
CA SER A 65 2.85 -5.85 -7.18
C SER A 65 1.92 -6.06 -8.38
N VAL A 66 0.74 -5.43 -8.38
CA VAL A 66 -0.17 -5.52 -9.52
C VAL A 66 0.42 -4.84 -10.75
N MET A 67 1.03 -3.66 -10.55
CA MET A 67 1.66 -2.93 -11.64
C MET A 67 2.81 -3.73 -12.26
N ILE A 68 3.62 -4.36 -11.40
CA ILE A 68 4.73 -5.19 -11.90
C ILE A 68 4.19 -6.38 -12.68
N TYR A 69 3.15 -7.03 -12.16
CA TYR A 69 2.51 -8.12 -12.88
C TYR A 69 2.01 -7.66 -14.24
N ASN A 70 1.35 -6.51 -14.27
CA ASN A 70 0.78 -5.99 -15.52
C ASN A 70 1.86 -5.62 -16.53
N LEU A 71 2.98 -5.13 -16.06
CA LEU A 71 4.10 -4.79 -16.93
C LEU A 71 4.63 -6.04 -17.62
N LYS A 72 4.68 -7.16 -16.90
CA LYS A 72 5.18 -8.41 -17.42
C LYS A 72 4.13 -9.20 -18.20
N ASN A 73 2.86 -8.87 -18.02
CA ASN A 73 1.75 -9.59 -18.63
C ASN A 73 0.77 -8.63 -19.31
N PRO A 74 1.22 -7.93 -20.36
CA PRO A 74 0.39 -6.87 -20.96
C PRO A 74 -0.92 -7.35 -21.57
N ASN A 75 -1.04 -8.65 -21.85
CA ASN A 75 -2.26 -9.19 -22.41
C ASN A 75 -3.20 -9.77 -21.35
N SER A 76 -2.81 -9.71 -20.10
CA SER A 76 -3.59 -10.30 -19.01
C SER A 76 -3.56 -9.39 -17.79
N LYS A 77 -3.77 -8.10 -18.00
CA LYS A 77 -3.66 -7.13 -16.92
C LYS A 77 -4.76 -7.30 -15.90
N LYS A 78 -4.43 -7.03 -14.66
CA LYS A 78 -5.36 -7.04 -13.55
C LYS A 78 -5.69 -5.61 -13.14
N PRO A 79 -6.89 -5.36 -12.62
CA PRO A 79 -7.23 -4.03 -12.14
C PRO A 79 -6.45 -3.68 -10.89
N LEU A 80 -6.18 -2.39 -10.71
CA LEU A 80 -5.55 -1.92 -9.49
C LEU A 80 -6.58 -1.86 -8.37
N LEU A 81 -6.09 -1.98 -7.15
CA LEU A 81 -6.93 -1.82 -5.97
C LEU A 81 -7.26 -0.36 -5.76
N CYS A 82 -8.44 -0.10 -5.21
CA CYS A 82 -8.76 1.24 -4.73
C CYS A 82 -8.82 1.20 -3.20
N GLU A 83 -8.78 2.38 -2.59
CA GLU A 83 -8.77 2.45 -1.13
C GLU A 83 -10.04 1.90 -0.52
N ASP A 84 -11.18 2.06 -1.21
CA ASP A 84 -12.43 1.49 -0.72
C ASP A 84 -12.35 -0.02 -0.58
N GLU A 85 -11.74 -0.68 -1.56
CA GLU A 85 -11.57 -2.13 -1.49
C GLU A 85 -10.72 -2.53 -0.30
N VAL A 86 -9.62 -1.81 -0.09
CA VAL A 86 -8.73 -2.13 1.02
C VAL A 86 -9.45 -1.89 2.34
N GLU A 87 -10.18 -0.80 2.45
CA GLU A 87 -10.91 -0.46 3.66
C GLU A 87 -11.95 -1.50 4.02
N LEU A 88 -12.69 -1.95 3.02
CA LEU A 88 -13.81 -2.84 3.26
C LEU A 88 -13.42 -4.32 3.38
N LEU A 89 -12.29 -4.68 2.79
CA LEU A 89 -11.89 -6.09 2.71
C LEU A 89 -10.77 -6.44 3.70
N THR A 90 -10.38 -5.52 4.57
CA THR A 90 -9.40 -5.80 5.61
C THR A 90 -9.97 -5.39 6.96
N SER A 91 -9.31 -5.84 8.02
CA SER A 91 -9.69 -5.46 9.37
C SER A 91 -8.43 -5.07 10.15
N PRO A 92 -8.47 -3.96 10.91
CA PRO A 92 -7.29 -3.53 11.66
C PRO A 92 -6.95 -4.46 12.82
N PHE A 93 -7.86 -5.38 13.15
CA PHE A 93 -7.66 -6.27 14.28
C PHE A 93 -7.38 -7.71 13.89
N ASP A 94 -7.23 -7.98 12.61
CA ASP A 94 -6.92 -9.34 12.13
C ASP A 94 -5.44 -9.58 11.91
#